data_a8d4949626f94b862cf14767ba869345
#
_entry.id   a8d4949626f94b862cf14767ba869345
#
_cell.length_a   1.000
_cell.length_b   1.000
_cell.length_c   1.000
_cell.angle_alpha   90.00
_cell.angle_beta   90.00
_cell.angle_gamma   90.00
#
_symmetry.space_group_name_H-M   'P 1'
#
loop_
_entity.id
_entity.type
_entity.pdbx_description
1 polymer ?
#
loop_
_entity_poly.entity_id
_entity_poly.type
_entity_poly.pdbx_seq_one_letter_code
_entity_poly.pdbx_strand_id
1 'polypeptide(L)'
;MHAKLKSAFQRLRAHPLVQVLANNPGNPRTLVLIEPLWGIPYNLLAPFTTLYMYAQGITDVQIGLILSITMVVQVFFSFFGGILSDKLGRKFTTMLGDFLGWATACLVWAVSNNFWLFLLAAVLNCFEQINQTAWYCLLIEDAQPKDLVNIYTWVNIGGLVAIFFAPLSGLFVSAYSVVPVVRVLYFLFSLTMVAKTLITFKFCRETRQGQIRRAETRQASVFHMLGEYRQLIPRLLQDKAVLKAVAVSVILYIANMVSTTFFSLYVTQRLGLSENYLAFFPILNAAVMLVFMVGIQHRLHAASFRTPLWIGLALYAIAVMVLLLSPAGSLGLVLLYVFVSAMAAALVNPRKDALLQLSLNAEERARLNALIMASTIALSSPFGYLTGWLSSLDRRLPFVFNLVLFLAAMLVIGRIQEPPAEHAEA
;
A
#
# COMPACT_ATOMS: atom_id res chain seq x y z
N MET A 1 23.56 -12.49 36.55
CA MET A 1 22.70 -12.61 35.35
C MET A 1 21.26 -12.17 35.63
N HIS A 2 20.58 -12.66 36.69
CA HIS A 2 19.21 -12.32 37.05
C HIS A 2 18.94 -10.83 37.32
N ALA A 3 19.84 -10.09 37.99
CA ALA A 3 19.67 -8.66 38.29
C ALA A 3 19.74 -7.77 37.03
N LYS A 4 20.65 -8.09 36.08
CA LYS A 4 20.73 -7.38 34.79
C LYS A 4 19.51 -7.65 33.89
N LEU A 5 18.97 -8.86 33.91
CA LEU A 5 17.74 -9.21 33.19
C LEU A 5 16.51 -8.47 33.79
N LYS A 6 16.41 -8.39 35.13
CA LYS A 6 15.34 -7.64 35.81
C LYS A 6 15.41 -6.14 35.49
N SER A 7 16.59 -5.53 35.50
CA SER A 7 16.76 -4.11 35.16
C SER A 7 16.49 -3.82 33.69
N ALA A 8 16.87 -4.71 32.77
CA ALA A 8 16.54 -4.61 31.34
C ALA A 8 15.02 -4.72 31.12
N PHE A 9 14.36 -5.64 31.81
CA PHE A 9 12.91 -5.81 31.72
C PHE A 9 12.14 -4.61 32.30
N GLN A 10 12.64 -3.98 33.38
CA GLN A 10 12.07 -2.75 33.92
C GLN A 10 12.26 -1.55 32.97
N ARG A 11 13.42 -1.41 32.31
CA ARG A 11 13.68 -0.38 31.29
C ARG A 11 12.78 -0.58 30.06
N LEU A 12 12.58 -1.82 29.60
CA LEU A 12 11.67 -2.15 28.51
C LEU A 12 10.22 -1.79 28.86
N ARG A 13 9.77 -2.12 30.09
CA ARG A 13 8.41 -1.72 30.58
C ARG A 13 8.24 -0.22 30.69
N ALA A 14 9.30 0.52 31.00
CA ALA A 14 9.28 1.98 31.09
C ALA A 14 9.36 2.68 29.73
N HIS A 15 9.64 1.94 28.66
CA HIS A 15 9.76 2.52 27.32
C HIS A 15 8.40 3.04 26.84
N PRO A 16 8.30 4.27 26.27
CA PRO A 16 7.03 4.89 25.84
C PRO A 16 6.21 4.02 24.90
N LEU A 17 6.86 3.31 23.98
CA LEU A 17 6.18 2.38 23.04
C LEU A 17 5.50 1.22 23.77
N VAL A 18 6.11 0.66 24.84
CA VAL A 18 5.50 -0.43 25.60
C VAL A 18 4.36 0.09 26.48
N GLN A 19 4.55 1.26 27.08
CA GLN A 19 3.54 1.91 27.92
C GLN A 19 2.28 2.28 27.14
N VAL A 20 2.41 2.68 25.87
CA VAL A 20 1.27 3.07 25.04
C VAL A 20 0.25 1.94 24.85
N LEU A 21 0.72 0.71 24.67
CA LEU A 21 -0.18 -0.44 24.56
C LEU A 21 -0.79 -0.85 25.91
N ALA A 22 -0.09 -0.57 27.02
CA ALA A 22 -0.61 -0.78 28.35
C ALA A 22 -1.66 0.28 28.74
N ASN A 23 -1.43 1.53 28.33
CA ASN A 23 -2.28 2.68 28.63
C ASN A 23 -3.54 2.78 27.76
N ASN A 24 -3.53 2.11 26.60
CA ASN A 24 -4.68 2.04 25.68
C ASN A 24 -5.21 0.60 25.59
N PRO A 25 -5.73 0.03 26.72
CA PRO A 25 -6.35 -1.30 26.71
C PRO A 25 -7.65 -1.23 25.89
N GLY A 26 -7.85 -2.13 24.96
CA GLY A 26 -9.03 -2.17 24.10
C GLY A 26 -8.67 -2.20 22.63
N ASN A 27 -9.35 -1.38 21.81
CA ASN A 27 -9.18 -1.42 20.35
C ASN A 27 -7.72 -1.21 19.90
N PRO A 28 -6.98 -0.17 20.35
CA PRO A 28 -5.62 0.06 19.86
C PRO A 28 -4.69 -1.11 20.15
N ARG A 29 -4.70 -1.60 21.41
CA ARG A 29 -3.87 -2.73 21.81
C ARG A 29 -4.21 -4.00 21.04
N THR A 30 -5.51 -4.31 20.92
CA THR A 30 -5.98 -5.51 20.24
C THR A 30 -5.57 -5.47 18.77
N LEU A 31 -5.86 -4.38 18.05
CA LEU A 31 -5.60 -4.25 16.63
C LEU A 31 -4.11 -4.30 16.30
N VAL A 32 -3.26 -3.62 17.09
CA VAL A 32 -1.81 -3.68 16.92
C VAL A 32 -1.28 -5.10 17.11
N LEU A 33 -1.75 -5.82 18.13
CA LEU A 33 -1.25 -7.18 18.43
C LEU A 33 -1.69 -8.23 17.41
N ILE A 34 -2.84 -8.04 16.75
CA ILE A 34 -3.32 -8.97 15.72
C ILE A 34 -2.95 -8.58 14.30
N GLU A 35 -2.31 -7.41 14.10
CA GLU A 35 -1.88 -6.97 12.76
C GLU A 35 -0.91 -7.95 12.07
N PRO A 36 0.00 -8.64 12.77
CA PRO A 36 0.82 -9.69 12.16
C PRO A 36 0.04 -10.82 11.48
N LEU A 37 -1.22 -11.08 11.88
CA LEU A 37 -2.08 -12.08 11.23
C LEU A 37 -2.44 -11.70 9.78
N TRP A 38 -2.39 -10.43 9.46
CA TRP A 38 -2.50 -9.92 8.09
C TRP A 38 -1.12 -9.71 7.46
N GLY A 39 -0.23 -8.99 8.15
CA GLY A 39 1.02 -8.52 7.58
C GLY A 39 1.98 -9.64 7.18
N ILE A 40 2.12 -10.69 7.99
CA ILE A 40 3.04 -11.81 7.68
C ILE A 40 2.56 -12.59 6.45
N PRO A 41 1.32 -13.12 6.38
CA PRO A 41 0.86 -13.83 5.20
C PRO A 41 0.87 -12.97 3.93
N TYR A 42 0.51 -11.67 4.04
CA TYR A 42 0.58 -10.74 2.92
C TYR A 42 1.99 -10.66 2.32
N ASN A 43 3.02 -10.47 3.15
CA ASN A 43 4.40 -10.36 2.69
C ASN A 43 4.98 -11.69 2.16
N LEU A 44 4.48 -12.85 2.64
CA LEU A 44 4.82 -14.16 2.07
C LEU A 44 4.28 -14.32 0.64
N LEU A 45 3.11 -13.74 0.33
CA LEU A 45 2.39 -13.91 -0.93
C LEU A 45 2.70 -12.84 -1.98
N ALA A 46 2.85 -11.58 -1.55
CA ALA A 46 2.93 -10.43 -2.45
C ALA A 46 3.96 -10.59 -3.60
N PRO A 47 5.17 -11.14 -3.38
CA PRO A 47 6.15 -11.31 -4.45
C PRO A 47 5.73 -12.33 -5.52
N PHE A 48 4.83 -13.26 -5.20
CA PHE A 48 4.48 -14.39 -6.04
C PHE A 48 3.09 -14.29 -6.70
N THR A 49 2.24 -13.33 -6.31
CA THR A 49 0.84 -13.25 -6.77
C THR A 49 0.72 -13.23 -8.29
N THR A 50 1.48 -12.38 -8.97
CA THR A 50 1.45 -12.28 -10.44
C THR A 50 2.04 -13.52 -11.09
N LEU A 51 3.15 -14.03 -10.56
CA LEU A 51 3.78 -15.25 -11.06
C LEU A 51 2.86 -16.47 -10.89
N TYR A 52 2.10 -16.54 -9.80
CA TYR A 52 1.09 -17.58 -9.56
C TYR A 52 -0.02 -17.55 -10.60
N MET A 53 -0.58 -16.38 -10.92
CA MET A 53 -1.56 -16.23 -12.00
C MET A 53 -0.98 -16.70 -13.32
N TYR A 54 0.24 -16.27 -13.65
CA TYR A 54 0.93 -16.67 -14.88
C TYR A 54 1.18 -18.17 -14.94
N ALA A 55 1.65 -18.79 -13.85
CA ALA A 55 1.86 -20.23 -13.76
C ALA A 55 0.55 -21.07 -13.88
N GLN A 56 -0.60 -20.44 -13.63
CA GLN A 56 -1.93 -21.02 -13.84
C GLN A 56 -2.48 -20.75 -15.26
N GLY A 57 -1.65 -20.24 -16.18
CA GLY A 57 -2.02 -20.01 -17.58
C GLY A 57 -2.75 -18.69 -17.84
N ILE A 58 -2.80 -17.78 -16.86
CA ILE A 58 -3.36 -16.44 -17.06
C ILE A 58 -2.37 -15.61 -17.87
N THR A 59 -2.81 -15.06 -18.99
CA THR A 59 -1.96 -14.24 -19.86
C THR A 59 -1.67 -12.87 -19.27
N ASP A 60 -0.60 -12.22 -19.72
CA ASP A 60 -0.22 -10.86 -19.30
C ASP A 60 -1.36 -9.85 -19.52
N VAL A 61 -2.09 -9.98 -20.65
CA VAL A 61 -3.27 -9.16 -20.96
C VAL A 61 -4.39 -9.39 -19.94
N GLN A 62 -4.66 -10.64 -19.58
CA GLN A 62 -5.68 -10.98 -18.58
C GLN A 62 -5.30 -10.46 -17.18
N ILE A 63 -4.02 -10.54 -16.80
CA ILE A 63 -3.51 -9.95 -15.56
C ILE A 63 -3.75 -8.43 -15.56
N GLY A 64 -3.39 -7.76 -16.65
CA GLY A 64 -3.64 -6.33 -16.80
C GLY A 64 -5.13 -5.97 -16.78
N LEU A 65 -5.99 -6.82 -17.34
CA LEU A 65 -7.45 -6.62 -17.32
C LEU A 65 -8.02 -6.77 -15.90
N ILE A 66 -7.57 -7.78 -15.14
CA ILE A 66 -7.92 -7.95 -13.73
C ILE A 66 -7.57 -6.68 -12.95
N LEU A 67 -6.35 -6.15 -13.13
CA LEU A 67 -5.92 -4.90 -12.48
C LEU A 67 -6.83 -3.72 -12.84
N SER A 68 -7.12 -3.52 -14.12
CA SER A 68 -7.98 -2.43 -14.55
C SER A 68 -9.39 -2.52 -13.97
N ILE A 69 -10.01 -3.70 -14.01
CA ILE A 69 -11.36 -3.92 -13.45
C ILE A 69 -11.34 -3.69 -11.94
N THR A 70 -10.37 -4.25 -11.22
CA THR A 70 -10.28 -4.07 -9.76
C THR A 70 -10.05 -2.64 -9.36
N MET A 71 -9.25 -1.86 -10.10
CA MET A 71 -9.07 -0.43 -9.86
C MET A 71 -10.38 0.34 -10.00
N VAL A 72 -11.19 0.04 -11.03
CA VAL A 72 -12.52 0.66 -11.17
C VAL A 72 -13.41 0.30 -9.99
N VAL A 73 -13.42 -0.96 -9.56
CA VAL A 73 -14.21 -1.39 -8.38
C VAL A 73 -13.70 -0.73 -7.09
N GLN A 74 -12.38 -0.58 -6.93
CA GLN A 74 -11.78 0.14 -5.78
C GLN A 74 -12.23 1.59 -5.71
N VAL A 75 -12.38 2.29 -6.83
CA VAL A 75 -12.92 3.66 -6.85
C VAL A 75 -14.31 3.71 -6.22
N PHE A 76 -15.21 2.81 -6.60
CA PHE A 76 -16.53 2.73 -5.98
C PHE A 76 -16.44 2.46 -4.48
N PHE A 77 -15.67 1.48 -4.08
CA PHE A 77 -15.54 1.12 -2.66
C PHE A 77 -14.84 2.18 -1.81
N SER A 78 -13.95 2.98 -2.39
CA SER A 78 -13.33 4.12 -1.70
C SER A 78 -14.36 5.16 -1.25
N PHE A 79 -15.36 5.46 -2.08
CA PHE A 79 -16.45 6.36 -1.71
C PHE A 79 -17.42 5.73 -0.69
N PHE A 80 -17.68 4.44 -0.81
CA PHE A 80 -18.58 3.73 0.10
C PHE A 80 -17.97 3.45 1.46
N GLY A 81 -16.64 3.37 1.58
CA GLY A 81 -15.95 2.99 2.82
C GLY A 81 -16.31 3.88 4.01
N GLY A 82 -16.23 5.20 3.84
CA GLY A 82 -16.61 6.15 4.88
C GLY A 82 -18.10 6.07 5.24
N ILE A 83 -18.97 5.99 4.23
CA ILE A 83 -20.43 5.93 4.39
C ILE A 83 -20.84 4.65 5.13
N LEU A 84 -20.30 3.50 4.75
CA LEU A 84 -20.58 2.23 5.40
C LEU A 84 -20.04 2.21 6.83
N SER A 85 -18.84 2.76 7.05
CA SER A 85 -18.26 2.91 8.38
C SER A 85 -19.12 3.77 9.31
N ASP A 86 -19.72 4.85 8.79
CA ASP A 86 -20.62 5.71 9.54
C ASP A 86 -21.97 5.04 9.82
N LYS A 87 -22.54 4.29 8.86
CA LYS A 87 -23.85 3.65 8.99
C LYS A 87 -23.86 2.36 9.78
N LEU A 88 -22.84 1.52 9.60
CA LEU A 88 -22.77 0.19 10.21
C LEU A 88 -21.96 0.20 11.51
N GLY A 89 -21.13 1.23 11.70
CA GLY A 89 -20.16 1.34 12.79
C GLY A 89 -18.77 0.85 12.38
N ARG A 90 -17.75 1.33 13.09
CA ARG A 90 -16.33 1.05 12.80
C ARG A 90 -16.00 -0.43 12.92
N LYS A 91 -16.41 -1.03 14.06
CA LYS A 91 -16.14 -2.44 14.36
C LYS A 91 -16.74 -3.39 13.33
N PHE A 92 -18.03 -3.23 13.03
CA PHE A 92 -18.72 -4.15 12.10
C PHE A 92 -18.16 -4.01 10.68
N THR A 93 -17.90 -2.78 10.22
CA THR A 93 -17.33 -2.52 8.90
C THR A 93 -15.93 -3.09 8.76
N THR A 94 -15.08 -2.97 9.80
CA THR A 94 -13.75 -3.59 9.84
C THR A 94 -13.85 -5.11 9.72
N MET A 95 -14.73 -5.73 10.50
CA MET A 95 -14.92 -7.19 10.45
C MET A 95 -15.42 -7.66 9.09
N LEU A 96 -16.39 -6.94 8.49
CA LEU A 96 -16.94 -7.26 7.18
C LEU A 96 -15.86 -7.17 6.09
N GLY A 97 -15.04 -6.12 6.12
CA GLY A 97 -13.93 -5.89 5.20
C GLY A 97 -12.83 -6.95 5.35
N ASP A 98 -12.43 -7.29 6.58
CA ASP A 98 -11.45 -8.35 6.85
C ASP A 98 -11.98 -9.72 6.38
N PHE A 99 -13.26 -10.01 6.62
CA PHE A 99 -13.85 -11.30 6.24
C PHE A 99 -14.05 -11.43 4.74
N LEU A 100 -14.68 -10.45 4.07
CA LEU A 100 -14.93 -10.51 2.62
C LEU A 100 -13.67 -10.20 1.82
N GLY A 101 -12.97 -9.12 2.18
CA GLY A 101 -11.82 -8.63 1.42
C GLY A 101 -10.57 -9.48 1.58
N TRP A 102 -10.41 -10.18 2.69
CA TRP A 102 -9.24 -11.00 2.95
C TRP A 102 -9.55 -12.47 3.16
N ALA A 103 -10.35 -12.85 4.16
CA ALA A 103 -10.57 -14.27 4.45
C ALA A 103 -11.23 -15.00 3.27
N THR A 104 -12.36 -14.48 2.75
CA THR A 104 -13.08 -15.08 1.62
C THR A 104 -12.28 -14.92 0.32
N ALA A 105 -11.72 -13.75 0.06
CA ALA A 105 -10.92 -13.50 -1.13
C ALA A 105 -9.72 -14.45 -1.22
N CYS A 106 -8.96 -14.62 -0.13
CA CYS A 106 -7.81 -15.54 -0.10
C CYS A 106 -8.22 -16.99 -0.30
N LEU A 107 -9.38 -17.41 0.21
CA LEU A 107 -9.90 -18.75 -0.08
C LEU A 107 -10.18 -18.94 -1.57
N VAL A 108 -10.77 -17.93 -2.22
CA VAL A 108 -10.99 -17.97 -3.68
C VAL A 108 -9.66 -17.95 -4.44
N TRP A 109 -8.67 -17.12 -4.01
CA TRP A 109 -7.31 -17.14 -4.56
C TRP A 109 -6.67 -18.53 -4.48
N ALA A 110 -6.81 -19.24 -3.35
CA ALA A 110 -6.22 -20.56 -3.15
C ALA A 110 -6.73 -21.61 -4.15
N VAL A 111 -8.00 -21.54 -4.56
CA VAL A 111 -8.61 -22.48 -5.49
C VAL A 111 -8.65 -22.00 -6.94
N SER A 112 -8.21 -20.75 -7.19
CA SER A 112 -8.24 -20.14 -8.52
C SER A 112 -7.35 -20.89 -9.51
N ASN A 113 -7.89 -21.14 -10.71
CA ASN A 113 -7.21 -21.81 -11.81
C ASN A 113 -7.62 -21.28 -13.20
N ASN A 114 -8.43 -20.23 -13.24
CA ASN A 114 -8.90 -19.61 -14.46
C ASN A 114 -9.16 -18.12 -14.25
N PHE A 115 -9.29 -17.36 -15.36
CA PHE A 115 -9.48 -15.91 -15.35
C PHE A 115 -10.64 -15.45 -14.44
N TRP A 116 -11.80 -16.11 -14.50
CA TRP A 116 -12.98 -15.67 -13.78
C TRP A 116 -12.86 -15.82 -12.27
N LEU A 117 -12.22 -16.90 -11.80
CA LEU A 117 -11.96 -17.08 -10.37
C LEU A 117 -10.92 -16.08 -9.85
N PHE A 118 -9.86 -15.84 -10.61
CA PHE A 118 -8.88 -14.78 -10.26
C PHE A 118 -9.52 -13.38 -10.25
N LEU A 119 -10.38 -13.09 -11.21
CA LEU A 119 -11.13 -11.83 -11.23
C LEU A 119 -12.06 -11.72 -10.02
N LEU A 120 -12.81 -12.77 -9.70
CA LEU A 120 -13.69 -12.82 -8.52
C LEU A 120 -12.90 -12.59 -7.23
N ALA A 121 -11.78 -13.29 -7.05
CA ALA A 121 -10.91 -13.13 -5.89
C ALA A 121 -10.38 -11.70 -5.77
N ALA A 122 -9.93 -11.12 -6.87
CA ALA A 122 -9.41 -9.75 -6.91
C ALA A 122 -10.51 -8.69 -6.67
N VAL A 123 -11.73 -8.90 -7.16
CA VAL A 123 -12.90 -8.05 -6.87
C VAL A 123 -13.29 -8.14 -5.39
N LEU A 124 -13.27 -9.34 -4.80
CA LEU A 124 -13.47 -9.50 -3.36
C LEU A 124 -12.41 -8.76 -2.55
N ASN A 125 -11.13 -8.78 -2.96
CA ASN A 125 -10.10 -7.99 -2.28
C ASN A 125 -10.41 -6.49 -2.28
N CYS A 126 -11.19 -5.95 -3.21
CA CYS A 126 -11.53 -4.52 -3.23
C CYS A 126 -12.34 -4.08 -1.98
N PHE A 127 -12.96 -5.00 -1.23
CA PHE A 127 -13.56 -4.70 0.07
C PHE A 127 -12.55 -4.16 1.10
N GLU A 128 -11.27 -4.35 0.87
CA GLU A 128 -10.19 -3.71 1.65
C GLU A 128 -10.31 -2.19 1.67
N GLN A 129 -10.74 -1.55 0.58
CA GLN A 129 -10.91 -0.09 0.52
C GLN A 129 -11.93 0.39 1.56
N ILE A 130 -12.98 -0.40 1.78
CA ILE A 130 -13.99 -0.11 2.81
C ILE A 130 -13.39 -0.33 4.20
N ASN A 131 -12.64 -1.42 4.37
CA ASN A 131 -12.01 -1.78 5.63
C ASN A 131 -10.98 -0.75 6.07
N GLN A 132 -10.14 -0.27 5.19
CA GLN A 132 -9.03 0.62 5.51
C GLN A 132 -9.49 1.84 6.31
N THR A 133 -10.56 2.52 5.88
CA THR A 133 -11.12 3.68 6.60
C THR A 133 -11.64 3.28 7.98
N ALA A 134 -12.44 2.22 8.06
CA ALA A 134 -13.06 1.76 9.31
C ALA A 134 -12.01 1.27 10.31
N TRP A 135 -10.99 0.55 9.85
CA TRP A 135 -9.91 0.02 10.67
C TRP A 135 -9.08 1.13 11.32
N TYR A 136 -8.70 2.17 10.55
CA TYR A 136 -7.99 3.31 11.11
C TYR A 136 -8.84 4.04 12.17
N CYS A 137 -10.12 4.28 11.90
CA CYS A 137 -11.02 4.88 12.88
C CYS A 137 -11.13 4.01 14.15
N LEU A 138 -11.31 2.69 14.00
CA LEU A 138 -11.39 1.75 15.12
C LEU A 138 -10.10 1.74 15.95
N LEU A 139 -8.94 1.93 15.29
CA LEU A 139 -7.63 1.97 15.94
C LEU A 139 -7.43 3.22 16.81
N ILE A 140 -7.90 4.40 16.36
CA ILE A 140 -7.45 5.67 16.95
C ILE A 140 -8.53 6.49 17.65
N GLU A 141 -9.83 6.32 17.33
CA GLU A 141 -10.88 7.24 17.79
C GLU A 141 -11.02 7.28 19.32
N ASP A 142 -10.80 6.14 20.02
CA ASP A 142 -10.86 6.05 21.48
C ASP A 142 -9.47 6.14 22.16
N ALA A 143 -8.39 6.38 21.39
CA ALA A 143 -7.04 6.53 21.91
C ALA A 143 -6.78 7.96 22.42
N GLN A 144 -5.85 8.10 23.37
CA GLN A 144 -5.44 9.42 23.83
C GLN A 144 -4.63 10.14 22.74
N PRO A 145 -4.88 11.44 22.47
CA PRO A 145 -4.18 12.18 21.40
C PRO A 145 -2.65 12.11 21.50
N LYS A 146 -2.08 12.14 22.71
CA LYS A 146 -0.63 12.03 22.96
C LYS A 146 -0.03 10.68 22.56
N ASP A 147 -0.84 9.63 22.45
CA ASP A 147 -0.41 8.25 22.19
C ASP A 147 -0.52 7.88 20.70
N LEU A 148 -1.18 8.69 19.87
CA LEU A 148 -1.45 8.39 18.46
C LEU A 148 -0.16 8.11 17.67
N VAL A 149 0.88 8.94 17.84
CA VAL A 149 2.16 8.75 17.14
C VAL A 149 2.77 7.38 17.47
N ASN A 150 2.72 6.97 18.74
CA ASN A 150 3.28 5.69 19.17
C ASN A 150 2.43 4.50 18.70
N ILE A 151 1.11 4.64 18.60
CA ILE A 151 0.21 3.62 18.03
C ILE A 151 0.54 3.40 16.56
N TYR A 152 0.65 4.47 15.76
CA TYR A 152 1.07 4.37 14.36
C TYR A 152 2.49 3.80 14.21
N THR A 153 3.40 4.13 15.13
CA THR A 153 4.74 3.56 15.16
C THR A 153 4.69 2.04 15.33
N TRP A 154 3.82 1.52 16.20
CA TRP A 154 3.62 0.08 16.34
C TRP A 154 3.10 -0.59 15.07
N VAL A 155 2.14 0.02 14.38
CA VAL A 155 1.63 -0.49 13.09
C VAL A 155 2.77 -0.56 12.07
N ASN A 156 3.58 0.50 11.98
CA ASN A 156 4.74 0.54 11.07
C ASN A 156 5.80 -0.51 11.44
N ILE A 157 6.11 -0.69 12.73
CA ILE A 157 7.04 -1.73 13.20
C ILE A 157 6.50 -3.11 12.82
N GLY A 158 5.19 -3.35 13.05
CA GLY A 158 4.55 -4.62 12.66
C GLY A 158 4.68 -4.90 11.17
N GLY A 159 4.46 -3.90 10.32
CA GLY A 159 4.65 -3.99 8.86
C GLY A 159 6.09 -4.30 8.47
N LEU A 160 7.07 -3.60 9.07
CA LEU A 160 8.49 -3.84 8.81
C LEU A 160 8.92 -5.26 9.25
N VAL A 161 8.50 -5.68 10.44
CA VAL A 161 8.80 -7.04 10.94
C VAL A 161 8.20 -8.11 10.02
N ALA A 162 6.98 -7.87 9.50
CA ALA A 162 6.33 -8.81 8.59
C ALA A 162 7.10 -9.04 7.28
N ILE A 163 7.81 -8.01 6.78
CA ILE A 163 8.63 -8.13 5.56
C ILE A 163 9.78 -9.14 5.74
N PHE A 164 10.35 -9.25 6.94
CA PHE A 164 11.44 -10.21 7.20
C PHE A 164 11.01 -11.68 7.09
N PHE A 165 9.71 -11.96 7.09
CA PHE A 165 9.21 -13.32 6.85
C PHE A 165 9.12 -13.67 5.36
N ALA A 166 9.17 -12.70 4.43
CA ALA A 166 9.06 -12.95 3.00
C ALA A 166 10.01 -14.04 2.45
N PRO A 167 11.30 -14.14 2.85
CA PRO A 167 12.20 -15.18 2.34
C PRO A 167 11.75 -16.61 2.62
N LEU A 168 10.94 -16.83 3.66
CA LEU A 168 10.44 -18.18 3.94
C LEU A 168 9.61 -18.72 2.78
N SER A 169 8.79 -17.87 2.12
CA SER A 169 8.05 -18.29 0.94
C SER A 169 8.98 -18.65 -0.23
N GLY A 170 10.08 -17.92 -0.43
CA GLY A 170 11.08 -18.23 -1.45
C GLY A 170 11.73 -19.59 -1.24
N LEU A 171 12.04 -19.96 0.02
CA LEU A 171 12.58 -21.29 0.36
C LEU A 171 11.57 -22.40 0.03
N PHE A 172 10.31 -22.23 0.36
CA PHE A 172 9.26 -23.21 0.03
C PHE A 172 9.03 -23.30 -1.48
N VAL A 173 9.03 -22.17 -2.20
CA VAL A 173 8.88 -22.12 -3.66
C VAL A 173 10.04 -22.85 -4.35
N SER A 174 11.28 -22.70 -3.86
CA SER A 174 12.42 -23.43 -4.42
C SER A 174 12.33 -24.94 -4.23
N ALA A 175 11.67 -25.41 -3.16
CA ALA A 175 11.53 -26.82 -2.85
C ALA A 175 10.31 -27.49 -3.55
N TYR A 176 9.20 -26.75 -3.69
CA TYR A 176 7.88 -27.33 -4.07
C TYR A 176 7.21 -26.61 -5.26
N SER A 177 7.86 -25.69 -5.92
CA SER A 177 7.32 -24.81 -6.97
C SER A 177 6.27 -23.78 -6.49
N VAL A 178 5.96 -22.79 -7.37
CA VAL A 178 5.10 -21.63 -7.03
C VAL A 178 3.67 -22.03 -6.73
N VAL A 179 3.04 -22.86 -7.59
CA VAL A 179 1.60 -23.09 -7.53
C VAL A 179 1.16 -23.76 -6.23
N PRO A 180 1.71 -24.91 -5.79
CA PRO A 180 1.27 -25.55 -4.56
C PRO A 180 1.59 -24.71 -3.33
N VAL A 181 2.75 -24.06 -3.29
CA VAL A 181 3.16 -23.20 -2.15
C VAL A 181 2.21 -22.01 -2.01
N VAL A 182 1.94 -21.29 -3.08
CA VAL A 182 1.08 -20.10 -3.04
C VAL A 182 -0.35 -20.47 -2.69
N ARG A 183 -0.87 -21.61 -3.16
CA ARG A 183 -2.20 -22.12 -2.76
C ARG A 183 -2.28 -22.36 -1.25
N VAL A 184 -1.30 -23.04 -0.68
CA VAL A 184 -1.24 -23.28 0.77
C VAL A 184 -1.12 -21.98 1.54
N LEU A 185 -0.28 -21.05 1.09
CA LEU A 185 -0.13 -19.75 1.74
C LEU A 185 -1.44 -18.92 1.68
N TYR A 186 -2.17 -18.91 0.57
CA TYR A 186 -3.48 -18.26 0.51
C TYR A 186 -4.50 -18.92 1.43
N PHE A 187 -4.51 -20.23 1.52
CA PHE A 187 -5.37 -20.95 2.47
C PHE A 187 -5.03 -20.60 3.92
N LEU A 188 -3.75 -20.59 4.29
CA LEU A 188 -3.30 -20.17 5.62
C LEU A 188 -3.65 -18.70 5.89
N PHE A 189 -3.51 -17.82 4.89
CA PHE A 189 -3.90 -16.42 5.01
C PHE A 189 -5.40 -16.29 5.28
N SER A 190 -6.23 -17.04 4.57
CA SER A 190 -7.67 -17.09 4.85
C SER A 190 -7.94 -17.46 6.31
N LEU A 191 -7.29 -18.51 6.84
CA LEU A 191 -7.45 -18.93 8.23
C LEU A 191 -6.99 -17.86 9.23
N THR A 192 -5.85 -17.21 8.99
CA THR A 192 -5.38 -16.13 9.88
C THR A 192 -6.33 -14.93 9.86
N MET A 193 -6.95 -14.62 8.73
CA MET A 193 -7.93 -13.53 8.62
C MET A 193 -9.28 -13.87 9.27
N VAL A 194 -9.71 -15.13 9.21
CA VAL A 194 -10.85 -15.60 10.03
C VAL A 194 -10.54 -15.43 11.52
N ALA A 195 -9.34 -15.85 11.97
CA ALA A 195 -8.92 -15.67 13.36
C ALA A 195 -8.86 -14.18 13.73
N LYS A 196 -8.28 -13.30 12.89
CA LYS A 196 -8.25 -11.84 13.10
C LYS A 196 -9.66 -11.28 13.27
N THR A 197 -10.59 -11.65 12.39
CA THR A 197 -12.01 -11.25 12.44
C THR A 197 -12.68 -11.70 13.76
N LEU A 198 -12.48 -12.96 14.19
CA LEU A 198 -13.04 -13.48 15.44
C LEU A 198 -12.44 -12.79 16.68
N ILE A 199 -11.14 -12.50 16.66
CA ILE A 199 -10.49 -11.75 17.76
C ILE A 199 -11.04 -10.31 17.81
N THR A 200 -11.19 -9.65 16.66
CA THR A 200 -11.80 -8.31 16.56
C THR A 200 -13.25 -8.34 17.08
N PHE A 201 -14.02 -9.37 16.73
CA PHE A 201 -15.38 -9.54 17.24
C PHE A 201 -15.41 -9.64 18.77
N LYS A 202 -14.53 -10.43 19.36
CA LYS A 202 -14.54 -10.74 20.79
C LYS A 202 -13.95 -9.60 21.64
N PHE A 203 -12.86 -8.98 21.19
CA PHE A 203 -12.04 -8.10 22.02
C PHE A 203 -12.16 -6.61 21.68
N CYS A 204 -12.59 -6.24 20.46
CA CYS A 204 -12.84 -4.87 20.11
C CYS A 204 -14.28 -4.46 20.45
N ARG A 205 -14.46 -3.16 20.70
CA ARG A 205 -15.76 -2.52 20.94
C ARG A 205 -15.98 -1.43 19.92
N GLU A 206 -17.27 -1.11 19.66
CA GLU A 206 -17.59 0.03 18.82
C GLU A 206 -17.09 1.33 19.46
N THR A 207 -16.48 2.20 18.68
CA THR A 207 -15.94 3.48 19.18
C THR A 207 -17.09 4.42 19.58
N ARG A 208 -16.80 5.35 20.49
CA ARG A 208 -17.77 6.38 20.90
C ARG A 208 -18.21 7.20 19.69
N GLN A 209 -17.26 7.63 18.85
CA GLN A 209 -17.56 8.39 17.64
C GLN A 209 -18.36 7.56 16.63
N GLY A 210 -18.02 6.26 16.48
CA GLY A 210 -18.77 5.33 15.62
C GLY A 210 -20.23 5.18 16.05
N GLN A 211 -20.52 5.14 17.36
CA GLN A 211 -21.90 5.12 17.89
C GLN A 211 -22.66 6.40 17.54
N ILE A 212 -22.03 7.57 17.73
CA ILE A 212 -22.63 8.87 17.41
C ILE A 212 -22.94 8.94 15.91
N ARG A 213 -21.95 8.68 15.05
CA ARG A 213 -22.12 8.74 13.59
C ARG A 213 -23.19 7.76 13.10
N ARG A 214 -23.24 6.56 13.67
CA ARG A 214 -24.27 5.56 13.33
C ARG A 214 -25.67 6.07 13.68
N ALA A 215 -25.84 6.76 14.79
CA ALA A 215 -27.12 7.35 15.16
C ALA A 215 -27.53 8.50 14.22
N GLU A 216 -26.60 9.41 13.92
CA GLU A 216 -26.81 10.55 13.03
C GLU A 216 -27.15 10.14 11.58
N THR A 217 -26.43 9.14 11.05
CA THR A 217 -26.54 8.72 9.66
C THR A 217 -27.61 7.66 9.41
N ARG A 218 -28.30 7.19 10.47
CA ARG A 218 -29.29 6.09 10.36
C ARG A 218 -30.37 6.35 9.29
N GLN A 219 -30.85 7.57 9.19
CA GLN A 219 -31.89 7.96 8.23
C GLN A 219 -31.33 8.64 6.97
N ALA A 220 -30.03 8.98 6.94
CA ALA A 220 -29.43 9.65 5.81
C ALA A 220 -29.36 8.72 4.60
N SER A 221 -29.72 9.22 3.40
CA SER A 221 -29.55 8.46 2.16
C SER A 221 -28.06 8.37 1.78
N VAL A 222 -27.62 7.18 1.35
CA VAL A 222 -26.25 6.96 0.83
C VAL A 222 -25.98 7.89 -0.37
N PHE A 223 -26.96 8.07 -1.24
CA PHE A 223 -26.83 8.94 -2.41
C PHE A 223 -26.70 10.43 -2.05
N HIS A 224 -27.33 10.88 -0.98
CA HIS A 224 -27.16 12.25 -0.48
C HIS A 224 -25.74 12.49 0.00
N MET A 225 -25.19 11.53 0.77
CA MET A 225 -23.80 11.60 1.27
C MET A 225 -22.75 11.57 0.14
N LEU A 226 -23.03 10.83 -0.96
CA LEU A 226 -22.20 10.85 -2.17
C LEU A 226 -22.29 12.18 -2.93
N GLY A 227 -23.45 12.85 -2.88
CA GLY A 227 -23.68 14.14 -3.53
C GLY A 227 -22.76 15.26 -3.04
N GLU A 228 -22.33 15.21 -1.77
CA GLU A 228 -21.40 16.18 -1.19
C GLU A 228 -20.05 16.21 -1.91
N TYR A 229 -19.55 15.06 -2.38
CA TYR A 229 -18.29 14.99 -3.13
C TYR A 229 -18.36 15.69 -4.48
N ARG A 230 -19.55 15.73 -5.12
CA ARG A 230 -19.74 16.39 -6.43
C ARG A 230 -19.42 17.87 -6.38
N GLN A 231 -19.64 18.53 -5.24
CA GLN A 231 -19.39 19.97 -5.07
C GLN A 231 -17.91 20.31 -4.96
N LEU A 232 -17.05 19.33 -4.60
CA LEU A 232 -15.61 19.52 -4.44
C LEU A 232 -14.85 19.38 -5.76
N ILE A 233 -15.40 18.65 -6.74
CA ILE A 233 -14.75 18.39 -8.04
C ILE A 233 -14.40 19.69 -8.78
N PRO A 234 -15.31 20.68 -8.96
CA PRO A 234 -14.98 21.92 -9.66
C PRO A 234 -13.85 22.71 -8.98
N ARG A 235 -13.81 22.72 -7.65
CA ARG A 235 -12.75 23.41 -6.88
C ARG A 235 -11.39 22.76 -7.11
N LEU A 236 -11.35 21.42 -7.10
CA LEU A 236 -10.13 20.65 -7.36
C LEU A 236 -9.58 20.90 -8.78
N LEU A 237 -10.47 21.05 -9.77
CA LEU A 237 -10.10 21.30 -11.16
C LEU A 237 -9.67 22.75 -11.43
N GLN A 238 -10.00 23.70 -10.57
CA GLN A 238 -9.63 25.12 -10.73
C GLN A 238 -8.23 25.42 -10.17
N ASP A 239 -7.74 24.64 -9.19
CA ASP A 239 -6.45 24.87 -8.58
C ASP A 239 -5.33 24.17 -9.36
N LYS A 240 -4.54 24.99 -10.08
CA LYS A 240 -3.40 24.50 -10.89
C LYS A 240 -2.29 23.82 -10.06
N ALA A 241 -2.10 24.22 -8.81
CA ALA A 241 -1.09 23.60 -7.95
C ALA A 241 -1.53 22.20 -7.52
N VAL A 242 -2.79 22.06 -7.13
CA VAL A 242 -3.41 20.77 -6.80
C VAL A 242 -3.40 19.84 -8.03
N LEU A 243 -3.77 20.34 -9.21
CA LEU A 243 -3.75 19.54 -10.44
C LEU A 243 -2.37 19.00 -10.78
N LYS A 244 -1.30 19.80 -10.61
CA LYS A 244 0.09 19.33 -10.84
C LYS A 244 0.48 18.26 -9.81
N ALA A 245 0.13 18.44 -8.53
CA ALA A 245 0.40 17.46 -7.48
C ALA A 245 -0.36 16.14 -7.74
N VAL A 246 -1.62 16.23 -8.17
CA VAL A 246 -2.42 15.06 -8.59
C VAL A 246 -1.80 14.36 -9.80
N ALA A 247 -1.38 15.10 -10.81
CA ALA A 247 -0.74 14.52 -12.00
C ALA A 247 0.54 13.74 -11.64
N VAL A 248 1.39 14.30 -10.78
CA VAL A 248 2.57 13.59 -10.26
C VAL A 248 2.17 12.34 -9.48
N SER A 249 1.13 12.43 -8.64
CA SER A 249 0.62 11.28 -7.88
C SER A 249 0.10 10.17 -8.79
N VAL A 250 -0.66 10.50 -9.83
CA VAL A 250 -1.15 9.55 -10.85
C VAL A 250 0.01 8.88 -11.57
N ILE A 251 0.99 9.65 -12.05
CA ILE A 251 2.16 9.11 -12.75
C ILE A 251 2.92 8.12 -11.85
N LEU A 252 3.19 8.50 -10.61
CA LEU A 252 3.90 7.65 -9.67
C LEU A 252 3.09 6.43 -9.25
N TYR A 253 1.76 6.55 -9.15
CA TYR A 253 0.87 5.42 -8.88
C TYR A 253 0.92 4.39 -10.01
N ILE A 254 0.83 4.84 -11.27
CA ILE A 254 0.93 3.97 -12.46
C ILE A 254 2.31 3.29 -12.48
N ALA A 255 3.40 4.04 -12.28
CA ALA A 255 4.74 3.49 -12.30
C ALA A 255 4.96 2.44 -11.19
N ASN A 256 4.42 2.68 -9.99
CA ASN A 256 4.45 1.70 -8.90
C ASN A 256 3.63 0.46 -9.23
N MET A 257 2.42 0.61 -9.77
CA MET A 257 1.56 -0.49 -10.21
C MET A 257 2.28 -1.39 -11.23
N VAL A 258 2.92 -0.79 -12.24
CA VAL A 258 3.71 -1.54 -13.25
C VAL A 258 4.84 -2.30 -12.58
N SER A 259 5.62 -1.63 -11.72
CA SER A 259 6.76 -2.24 -11.03
C SER A 259 6.34 -3.38 -10.10
N THR A 260 5.24 -3.23 -9.35
CA THR A 260 4.79 -4.27 -8.43
C THR A 260 4.18 -5.48 -9.17
N THR A 261 3.51 -5.24 -10.29
CA THR A 261 2.80 -6.31 -11.02
C THR A 261 3.71 -7.07 -11.96
N PHE A 262 4.47 -6.37 -12.82
CA PHE A 262 5.19 -7.02 -13.91
C PHE A 262 6.66 -7.35 -13.58
N PHE A 263 7.18 -6.89 -12.45
CA PHE A 263 8.57 -7.12 -12.06
C PHE A 263 8.91 -8.61 -11.87
N SER A 264 8.04 -9.37 -11.21
CA SER A 264 8.24 -10.81 -11.00
C SER A 264 8.33 -11.57 -12.33
N LEU A 265 7.44 -11.24 -13.28
CA LEU A 265 7.45 -11.84 -14.62
C LEU A 265 8.70 -11.42 -15.43
N TYR A 266 9.12 -10.16 -15.33
CA TYR A 266 10.32 -9.69 -16.00
C TYR A 266 11.57 -10.42 -15.49
N VAL A 267 11.72 -10.52 -14.18
CA VAL A 267 12.89 -11.16 -13.55
C VAL A 267 12.96 -12.66 -13.84
N THR A 268 11.81 -13.35 -13.77
CA THR A 268 11.80 -14.82 -13.95
C THR A 268 11.74 -15.23 -15.42
N GLN A 269 10.86 -14.61 -16.21
CA GLN A 269 10.58 -15.06 -17.58
C GLN A 269 11.46 -14.37 -18.63
N ARG A 270 11.97 -13.15 -18.37
CA ARG A 270 12.84 -12.43 -19.30
C ARG A 270 14.31 -12.55 -18.93
N LEU A 271 14.65 -12.38 -17.65
CA LEU A 271 16.03 -12.49 -17.18
C LEU A 271 16.43 -13.93 -16.81
N GLY A 272 15.48 -14.86 -16.66
CA GLY A 272 15.71 -16.26 -16.33
C GLY A 272 16.26 -16.48 -14.93
N LEU A 273 16.00 -15.54 -14.00
CA LEU A 273 16.40 -15.71 -12.61
C LEU A 273 15.43 -16.64 -11.87
N SER A 274 15.97 -17.38 -10.92
CA SER A 274 15.18 -18.29 -10.09
C SER A 274 14.11 -17.55 -9.28
N GLU A 275 12.92 -18.14 -9.19
CA GLU A 275 11.73 -17.58 -8.54
C GLU A 275 11.94 -17.28 -7.05
N ASN A 276 12.80 -18.03 -6.38
CA ASN A 276 13.11 -17.85 -4.96
C ASN A 276 13.72 -16.47 -4.64
N TYR A 277 14.42 -15.83 -5.60
CA TYR A 277 14.97 -14.49 -5.41
C TYR A 277 13.90 -13.42 -5.23
N LEU A 278 12.68 -13.63 -5.74
CA LEU A 278 11.58 -12.67 -5.63
C LEU A 278 11.25 -12.31 -4.17
N ALA A 279 11.37 -13.25 -3.27
CA ALA A 279 11.10 -13.05 -1.85
C ALA A 279 12.16 -12.22 -1.11
N PHE A 280 13.36 -12.06 -1.66
CA PHE A 280 14.44 -11.28 -1.04
C PHE A 280 14.41 -9.80 -1.43
N PHE A 281 13.86 -9.44 -2.58
CA PHE A 281 13.83 -8.05 -3.04
C PHE A 281 13.06 -7.10 -2.11
N PRO A 282 11.91 -7.47 -1.51
CA PRO A 282 11.23 -6.62 -0.54
C PRO A 282 12.07 -6.28 0.69
N ILE A 283 12.88 -7.22 1.18
CA ILE A 283 13.78 -6.99 2.34
C ILE A 283 14.85 -5.99 1.96
N LEU A 284 15.51 -6.18 0.80
CA LEU A 284 16.54 -5.26 0.34
C LEU A 284 15.92 -3.83 0.19
N ASN A 285 14.73 -3.74 -0.41
CA ASN A 285 14.02 -2.48 -0.55
C ASN A 285 13.76 -1.83 0.82
N ALA A 286 13.19 -2.56 1.77
CA ALA A 286 12.87 -2.06 3.11
C ALA A 286 14.14 -1.66 3.88
N ALA A 287 15.22 -2.45 3.82
CA ALA A 287 16.47 -2.15 4.48
C ALA A 287 17.11 -0.87 3.93
N VAL A 288 17.17 -0.72 2.61
CA VAL A 288 17.71 0.48 1.95
C VAL A 288 16.89 1.72 2.29
N MET A 289 15.55 1.63 2.23
CA MET A 289 14.66 2.73 2.61
C MET A 289 14.89 3.14 4.06
N LEU A 290 14.98 2.20 4.99
CA LEU A 290 15.18 2.47 6.40
C LEU A 290 16.53 3.19 6.64
N VAL A 291 17.62 2.67 6.07
CA VAL A 291 18.96 3.27 6.19
C VAL A 291 18.98 4.68 5.60
N PHE A 292 18.33 4.88 4.46
CA PHE A 292 18.23 6.19 3.83
C PHE A 292 17.42 7.18 4.68
N MET A 293 16.26 6.77 5.18
CA MET A 293 15.39 7.62 6.00
C MET A 293 16.07 8.04 7.31
N VAL A 294 16.77 7.13 7.97
CA VAL A 294 17.45 7.42 9.23
C VAL A 294 18.76 8.20 9.00
N GLY A 295 19.53 7.82 7.97
CA GLY A 295 20.89 8.34 7.78
C GLY A 295 20.99 9.63 6.95
N ILE A 296 20.11 9.79 5.95
CA ILE A 296 20.27 10.84 4.92
C ILE A 296 19.13 11.87 4.97
N GLN A 297 17.90 11.42 5.23
CA GLN A 297 16.73 12.28 5.08
C GLN A 297 16.75 13.50 6.01
N HIS A 298 17.29 13.36 7.24
CA HIS A 298 17.42 14.49 8.19
C HIS A 298 18.39 15.57 7.72
N ARG A 299 19.31 15.25 6.79
CA ARG A 299 20.27 16.21 6.20
C ARG A 299 19.69 16.96 5.00
N LEU A 300 18.56 16.51 4.48
CA LEU A 300 17.88 17.17 3.37
C LEU A 300 16.94 18.21 3.95
N HIS A 301 17.20 19.50 3.64
CA HIS A 301 16.41 20.61 4.16
C HIS A 301 14.92 20.41 3.90
N ALA A 302 14.11 20.58 4.95
CA ALA A 302 12.66 20.40 4.89
C ALA A 302 11.98 21.39 3.91
N ALA A 303 12.59 22.54 3.66
CA ALA A 303 12.03 23.61 2.83
C ALA A 303 12.09 23.35 1.31
N SER A 304 12.94 22.46 0.82
CA SER A 304 13.06 22.20 -0.62
C SER A 304 12.31 20.96 -1.03
N PHE A 305 11.31 21.09 -1.90
CA PHE A 305 10.55 19.96 -2.46
C PHE A 305 11.03 19.59 -3.86
N ARG A 306 11.30 20.58 -4.70
CA ARG A 306 11.58 20.40 -6.14
C ARG A 306 12.85 19.61 -6.39
N THR A 307 13.98 20.00 -5.80
CA THR A 307 15.29 19.38 -6.08
C THR A 307 15.35 17.92 -5.64
N PRO A 308 14.95 17.53 -4.41
CA PRO A 308 14.94 16.12 -4.04
C PRO A 308 13.93 15.27 -4.82
N LEU A 309 12.75 15.82 -5.18
CA LEU A 309 11.81 15.12 -6.05
C LEU A 309 12.41 14.86 -7.44
N TRP A 310 13.09 15.85 -7.99
CA TRP A 310 13.73 15.73 -9.30
C TRP A 310 14.87 14.69 -9.27
N ILE A 311 15.75 14.74 -8.25
CA ILE A 311 16.80 13.74 -8.04
C ILE A 311 16.20 12.36 -7.86
N GLY A 312 15.14 12.21 -7.06
CA GLY A 312 14.49 10.92 -6.85
C GLY A 312 13.88 10.34 -8.13
N LEU A 313 13.26 11.17 -8.97
CA LEU A 313 12.77 10.74 -10.27
C LEU A 313 13.89 10.35 -11.24
N ALA A 314 15.01 11.10 -11.23
CA ALA A 314 16.20 10.75 -12.00
C ALA A 314 16.77 9.39 -11.54
N LEU A 315 16.82 9.14 -10.23
CA LEU A 315 17.22 7.84 -9.68
C LEU A 315 16.26 6.71 -10.12
N TYR A 316 14.95 6.94 -10.13
CA TYR A 316 14.00 5.96 -10.68
C TYR A 316 14.25 5.68 -12.16
N ALA A 317 14.50 6.73 -12.96
CA ALA A 317 14.83 6.56 -14.39
C ALA A 317 16.13 5.77 -14.56
N ILE A 318 17.18 6.07 -13.81
CA ILE A 318 18.46 5.33 -13.79
C ILE A 318 18.22 3.88 -13.36
N ALA A 319 17.46 3.62 -12.32
CA ALA A 319 17.14 2.27 -11.87
C ALA A 319 16.48 1.46 -12.99
N VAL A 320 15.46 2.02 -13.65
CA VAL A 320 14.78 1.36 -14.77
C VAL A 320 15.73 1.13 -15.95
N MET A 321 16.61 2.06 -16.27
CA MET A 321 17.64 1.87 -17.30
C MET A 321 18.57 0.71 -16.95
N VAL A 322 19.03 0.60 -15.69
CA VAL A 322 19.84 -0.55 -15.23
C VAL A 322 19.08 -1.86 -15.42
N LEU A 323 17.79 -1.89 -15.08
CA LEU A 323 16.95 -3.09 -15.25
C LEU A 323 16.81 -3.47 -16.74
N LEU A 324 16.54 -2.50 -17.62
CA LEU A 324 16.35 -2.73 -19.07
C LEU A 324 17.63 -3.18 -19.77
N LEU A 325 18.80 -2.72 -19.31
CA LEU A 325 20.12 -3.10 -19.83
C LEU A 325 20.65 -4.39 -19.22
N SER A 326 19.95 -4.98 -18.23
CA SER A 326 20.38 -6.21 -17.58
C SER A 326 20.33 -7.40 -18.56
N PRO A 327 21.46 -8.11 -18.76
CA PRO A 327 21.48 -9.36 -19.53
C PRO A 327 20.81 -10.49 -18.73
N ALA A 328 20.43 -11.56 -19.42
CA ALA A 328 19.89 -12.76 -18.78
C ALA A 328 20.86 -13.30 -17.71
N GLY A 329 20.30 -13.75 -16.57
CA GLY A 329 21.05 -14.30 -15.44
C GLY A 329 21.72 -13.27 -14.53
N SER A 330 21.65 -11.96 -14.79
CA SER A 330 22.36 -10.94 -14.02
C SER A 330 21.64 -10.53 -12.71
N LEU A 331 21.76 -11.33 -11.67
CA LEU A 331 21.22 -11.01 -10.34
C LEU A 331 21.79 -9.68 -9.79
N GLY A 332 23.07 -9.40 -9.98
CA GLY A 332 23.72 -8.19 -9.46
C GLY A 332 23.10 -6.88 -9.98
N LEU A 333 22.75 -6.83 -11.28
CA LEU A 333 22.09 -5.65 -11.84
C LEU A 333 20.63 -5.50 -11.37
N VAL A 334 19.94 -6.62 -11.13
CA VAL A 334 18.59 -6.58 -10.53
C VAL A 334 18.66 -6.09 -9.09
N LEU A 335 19.64 -6.53 -8.30
CA LEU A 335 19.88 -6.01 -6.94
C LEU A 335 20.21 -4.52 -6.96
N LEU A 336 21.01 -4.06 -7.93
CA LEU A 336 21.32 -2.64 -8.13
C LEU A 336 20.05 -1.84 -8.48
N TYR A 337 19.19 -2.38 -9.36
CA TYR A 337 17.87 -1.79 -9.64
C TYR A 337 17.05 -1.62 -8.37
N VAL A 338 16.91 -2.69 -7.56
CA VAL A 338 16.13 -2.64 -6.30
C VAL A 338 16.75 -1.63 -5.34
N PHE A 339 18.07 -1.60 -5.20
CA PHE A 339 18.78 -0.66 -4.34
C PHE A 339 18.53 0.80 -4.75
N VAL A 340 18.74 1.14 -6.03
CA VAL A 340 18.56 2.51 -6.54
C VAL A 340 17.09 2.94 -6.51
N SER A 341 16.17 2.02 -6.83
CA SER A 341 14.73 2.31 -6.76
C SER A 341 14.25 2.52 -5.33
N ALA A 342 14.81 1.81 -4.34
CA ALA A 342 14.51 2.03 -2.93
C ALA A 342 15.00 3.40 -2.43
N MET A 343 16.18 3.85 -2.85
CA MET A 343 16.66 5.20 -2.57
C MET A 343 15.76 6.27 -3.21
N ALA A 344 15.34 6.06 -4.45
CA ALA A 344 14.41 6.93 -5.15
C ALA A 344 13.07 7.02 -4.41
N ALA A 345 12.51 5.88 -3.97
CA ALA A 345 11.28 5.82 -3.20
C ALA A 345 11.37 6.59 -1.87
N ALA A 346 12.46 6.43 -1.15
CA ALA A 346 12.70 7.13 0.11
C ALA A 346 12.80 8.66 -0.06
N LEU A 347 13.29 9.14 -1.22
CA LEU A 347 13.30 10.57 -1.56
C LEU A 347 11.94 11.09 -1.99
N VAL A 348 11.25 10.35 -2.87
CA VAL A 348 10.05 10.83 -3.57
C VAL A 348 8.80 10.74 -2.71
N ASN A 349 8.55 9.58 -2.06
CA ASN A 349 7.26 9.32 -1.42
C ASN A 349 6.92 10.34 -0.31
N PRO A 350 7.78 10.62 0.70
CA PRO A 350 7.43 11.56 1.75
C PRO A 350 7.19 12.98 1.22
N ARG A 351 7.97 13.39 0.21
CA ARG A 351 7.87 14.75 -0.36
C ARG A 351 6.66 14.93 -1.27
N LYS A 352 6.33 13.89 -2.05
CA LYS A 352 5.08 13.87 -2.84
C LYS A 352 3.87 14.01 -1.92
N ASP A 353 3.84 13.24 -0.83
CA ASP A 353 2.73 13.27 0.11
C ASP A 353 2.65 14.62 0.84
N ALA A 354 3.79 15.17 1.28
CA ALA A 354 3.84 16.48 1.90
C ALA A 354 3.43 17.60 0.93
N LEU A 355 3.90 17.57 -0.32
CA LEU A 355 3.51 18.56 -1.35
C LEU A 355 1.99 18.54 -1.57
N LEU A 356 1.40 17.36 -1.66
CA LEU A 356 -0.04 17.21 -1.80
C LEU A 356 -0.78 17.82 -0.60
N GLN A 357 -0.35 17.49 0.63
CA GLN A 357 -1.00 17.99 1.86
C GLN A 357 -0.89 19.51 1.99
N LEU A 358 0.24 20.12 1.63
CA LEU A 358 0.44 21.57 1.66
C LEU A 358 -0.37 22.31 0.59
N SER A 359 -0.73 21.63 -0.51
CA SER A 359 -1.57 22.21 -1.57
C SER A 359 -3.06 22.21 -1.22
N LEU A 360 -3.49 21.61 -0.09
CA LEU A 360 -4.89 21.46 0.28
C LEU A 360 -5.28 22.36 1.46
N ASN A 361 -6.46 22.98 1.36
CA ASN A 361 -7.03 23.74 2.47
C ASN A 361 -7.28 22.85 3.69
N ALA A 362 -6.88 23.32 4.87
CA ALA A 362 -6.92 22.54 6.11
C ALA A 362 -8.35 22.05 6.47
N GLU A 363 -9.38 22.88 6.23
CA GLU A 363 -10.77 22.58 6.56
C GLU A 363 -11.37 21.44 5.72
N GLU A 364 -10.97 21.33 4.43
CA GLU A 364 -11.50 20.34 3.50
C GLU A 364 -10.50 19.20 3.20
N ARG A 365 -9.33 19.21 3.84
CA ARG A 365 -8.20 18.31 3.54
C ARG A 365 -8.57 16.84 3.49
N ALA A 366 -9.33 16.35 4.47
CA ALA A 366 -9.71 14.93 4.52
C ALA A 366 -10.61 14.52 3.33
N ARG A 367 -11.59 15.36 2.96
CA ARG A 367 -12.50 15.09 1.83
C ARG A 367 -11.77 15.20 0.50
N LEU A 368 -10.92 16.22 0.35
CA LEU A 368 -10.10 16.40 -0.86
C LEU A 368 -9.10 15.25 -1.05
N ASN A 369 -8.46 14.77 0.02
CA ASN A 369 -7.59 13.60 -0.04
C ASN A 369 -8.33 12.35 -0.53
N ALA A 370 -9.51 12.07 0.00
CA ALA A 370 -10.31 10.93 -0.44
C ALA A 370 -10.66 11.04 -1.94
N LEU A 371 -11.05 12.24 -2.39
CA LEU A 371 -11.36 12.50 -3.80
C LEU A 371 -10.12 12.35 -4.69
N ILE A 372 -8.96 12.86 -4.26
CA ILE A 372 -7.69 12.74 -5.00
C ILE A 372 -7.26 11.28 -5.09
N MET A 373 -7.35 10.51 -4.00
CA MET A 373 -7.04 9.07 -4.03
C MET A 373 -7.95 8.32 -4.99
N ALA A 374 -9.27 8.54 -4.91
CA ALA A 374 -10.22 7.92 -5.82
C ALA A 374 -9.97 8.33 -7.27
N SER A 375 -9.68 9.63 -7.53
CA SER A 375 -9.33 10.13 -8.87
C SER A 375 -8.01 9.52 -9.38
N THR A 376 -7.01 9.37 -8.51
CA THR A 376 -5.73 8.75 -8.86
C THR A 376 -5.94 7.31 -9.32
N ILE A 377 -6.71 6.52 -8.58
CA ILE A 377 -7.03 5.13 -8.94
C ILE A 377 -7.84 5.09 -10.25
N ALA A 378 -8.86 5.96 -10.38
CA ALA A 378 -9.71 6.03 -11.57
C ALA A 378 -8.92 6.34 -12.84
N LEU A 379 -8.07 7.39 -12.78
CA LEU A 379 -7.23 7.79 -13.91
C LEU A 379 -6.17 6.74 -14.25
N SER A 380 -5.73 5.96 -13.26
CA SER A 380 -4.74 4.90 -13.44
C SER A 380 -5.35 3.59 -13.97
N SER A 381 -6.65 3.40 -13.85
CA SER A 381 -7.30 2.11 -14.18
C SER A 381 -7.10 1.64 -15.64
N PRO A 382 -7.09 2.48 -16.70
CA PRO A 382 -6.86 2.01 -18.05
C PRO A 382 -5.44 1.48 -18.27
N PHE A 383 -4.49 1.97 -17.47
CA PHE A 383 -3.08 1.60 -17.61
C PHE A 383 -2.77 0.19 -17.13
N GLY A 384 -3.63 -0.43 -16.32
CA GLY A 384 -3.53 -1.85 -16.00
C GLY A 384 -3.59 -2.72 -17.26
N TYR A 385 -4.64 -2.53 -18.07
CA TYR A 385 -4.80 -3.23 -19.35
C TYR A 385 -3.69 -2.87 -20.35
N LEU A 386 -3.38 -1.57 -20.50
CA LEU A 386 -2.33 -1.11 -21.40
C LEU A 386 -0.98 -1.79 -21.08
N THR A 387 -0.59 -1.84 -19.82
CA THR A 387 0.69 -2.44 -19.41
C THR A 387 0.70 -3.95 -19.55
N GLY A 388 -0.44 -4.62 -19.33
CA GLY A 388 -0.61 -6.04 -19.61
C GLY A 388 -0.44 -6.34 -21.12
N TRP A 389 -1.02 -5.51 -21.97
CA TRP A 389 -0.85 -5.61 -23.44
C TRP A 389 0.60 -5.34 -23.84
N LEU A 390 1.24 -4.30 -23.33
CA LEU A 390 2.67 -4.04 -23.56
C LEU A 390 3.54 -5.22 -23.12
N SER A 391 3.27 -5.82 -21.95
CA SER A 391 4.01 -6.99 -21.46
C SER A 391 3.85 -8.22 -22.35
N SER A 392 2.69 -8.39 -23.00
CA SER A 392 2.46 -9.48 -23.95
C SER A 392 3.24 -9.34 -25.26
N LEU A 393 3.58 -8.10 -25.66
CA LEU A 393 4.40 -7.83 -26.85
C LEU A 393 5.90 -8.04 -26.53
N ASP A 394 6.40 -7.40 -25.49
CA ASP A 394 7.73 -7.57 -24.92
C ASP A 394 7.71 -7.18 -23.45
N ARG A 395 8.22 -8.04 -22.58
CA ARG A 395 8.27 -7.81 -21.12
C ARG A 395 9.11 -6.60 -20.69
N ARG A 396 9.88 -6.01 -21.60
CA ARG A 396 10.59 -4.72 -21.40
C ARG A 396 9.68 -3.52 -21.50
N LEU A 397 8.63 -3.59 -22.33
CA LEU A 397 7.80 -2.43 -22.65
C LEU A 397 7.10 -1.79 -21.45
N PRO A 398 6.57 -2.53 -20.45
CA PRO A 398 6.06 -1.91 -19.23
C PRO A 398 7.09 -1.05 -18.51
N PHE A 399 8.37 -1.46 -18.50
CA PHE A 399 9.44 -0.70 -17.86
C PHE A 399 9.94 0.46 -18.72
N VAL A 400 9.93 0.33 -20.06
CA VAL A 400 10.14 1.46 -20.97
C VAL A 400 9.04 2.51 -20.76
N PHE A 401 7.80 2.07 -20.60
CA PHE A 401 6.69 2.96 -20.27
C PHE A 401 6.90 3.66 -18.91
N ASN A 402 7.38 2.97 -17.88
CA ASN A 402 7.77 3.59 -16.61
C ASN A 402 8.86 4.67 -16.79
N LEU A 403 9.85 4.43 -17.65
CA LEU A 403 10.88 5.42 -17.93
C LEU A 403 10.27 6.69 -18.53
N VAL A 404 9.36 6.55 -19.49
CA VAL A 404 8.62 7.70 -20.07
C VAL A 404 7.81 8.43 -19.01
N LEU A 405 7.14 7.70 -18.10
CA LEU A 405 6.38 8.29 -17.01
C LEU A 405 7.26 9.08 -16.05
N PHE A 406 8.44 8.59 -15.68
CA PHE A 406 9.37 9.33 -14.81
C PHE A 406 9.90 10.60 -15.50
N LEU A 407 10.22 10.55 -16.78
CA LEU A 407 10.61 11.73 -17.55
C LEU A 407 9.47 12.76 -17.64
N ALA A 408 8.24 12.30 -17.85
CA ALA A 408 7.06 13.17 -17.83
C ALA A 408 6.83 13.81 -16.45
N ALA A 409 6.99 13.05 -15.37
CA ALA A 409 6.91 13.58 -14.00
C ALA A 409 7.98 14.65 -13.73
N MET A 410 9.22 14.44 -14.20
CA MET A 410 10.30 15.44 -14.09
C MET A 410 9.94 16.76 -14.79
N LEU A 411 9.30 16.70 -15.96
CA LEU A 411 8.83 17.90 -16.67
C LEU A 411 7.71 18.62 -15.91
N VAL A 412 6.77 17.87 -15.31
CA VAL A 412 5.69 18.46 -14.50
C VAL A 412 6.27 19.13 -13.26
N ILE A 413 7.18 18.47 -12.52
CA ILE A 413 7.81 19.01 -11.32
C ILE A 413 8.67 20.24 -11.66
N GLY A 414 9.36 20.25 -12.82
CA GLY A 414 10.09 21.41 -13.27
C GLY A 414 9.25 22.70 -13.39
N ARG A 415 7.92 22.56 -13.52
CA ARG A 415 6.95 23.67 -13.63
C ARG A 415 6.20 23.96 -12.33
N ILE A 416 6.49 23.26 -11.23
CA ILE A 416 5.90 23.54 -9.90
C ILE A 416 6.69 24.66 -9.26
N GLN A 417 5.97 25.68 -8.77
CA GLN A 417 6.55 26.72 -7.91
C GLN A 417 6.68 26.15 -6.49
N GLU A 418 7.83 26.40 -5.85
CA GLU A 418 7.99 26.00 -4.45
C GLU A 418 7.03 26.78 -3.56
N PRO A 419 6.39 26.15 -2.58
CA PRO A 419 5.60 26.87 -1.59
C PRO A 419 6.50 27.91 -0.87
N PRO A 420 5.97 29.09 -0.49
CA PRO A 420 6.72 30.06 0.30
C PRO A 420 7.27 29.43 1.58
N ALA A 421 8.51 29.78 1.95
CA ALA A 421 9.21 29.20 3.10
C ALA A 421 8.50 29.42 4.46
N GLU A 422 7.55 30.35 4.54
CA GLU A 422 6.78 30.70 5.74
C GLU A 422 5.88 29.59 6.29
N HIS A 423 5.58 28.54 5.50
CA HIS A 423 4.76 27.41 5.94
C HIS A 423 5.57 26.20 6.42
N ALA A 424 6.89 26.30 6.47
CA ALA A 424 7.78 25.20 6.90
C ALA A 424 8.10 25.24 8.41
N GLU A 425 7.75 26.33 9.12
CA GLU A 425 8.04 26.53 10.54
C GLU A 425 6.79 26.43 11.47
N ALA A 426 5.61 26.05 10.96
CA ALA A 426 4.39 25.93 11.74
C ALA A 426 4.06 24.46 12.12
#